data_190b5a12516ab2f8c211590bfd58bddc
#
_entry.id   190b5a12516ab2f8c211590bfd58bddc
#
_cell.length_a   1.000
_cell.length_b   1.000
_cell.length_c   1.000
_cell.angle_alpha   90.00
_cell.angle_beta   90.00
_cell.angle_gamma   90.00
#
_symmetry.space_group_name_H-M   'P 1'
#
loop_
_entity.id
_entity.type
_entity.pdbx_description
1 polymer ?
#
loop_
_entity_poly.entity_id
_entity_poly.type
_entity_poly.pdbx_seq_one_letter_code
_entity_poly.pdbx_strand_id
1 'polypeptide(L)'
;MSDHPLAGIFSVEASARRIRNYRYAEERMMRTLGGWIALTPELAPKLLFGRHVWDCAQHADLWGRRLPELRAPAQQSEPANARFAAFMDLLDGREARHETVERIVGVYRVLKPHLIATYEAHLAAANPVYEPPTRRILDRCLTEERRHVAAATVVLEQLLDSDAKRRASEWQTRLLDALADSGGVTGETPTPLLATEVAGIDGSGDVVSVPAAFDPSVIGADLRPILEEHCRALIARDVARLGEHVAGERRGAVLGVYESVPAARTCEIAAQAKIGAHRLIKIRLVGPSGVSVLQLQWQQRAGIWHVVEAELVRVEPAA
;
A
#
# COMPACT_ATOMS: atom_id res chain seq x y z
N MET A 1 -6.87 32.90 16.39
CA MET A 1 -8.26 32.77 15.92
C MET A 1 -8.78 31.50 16.55
N SER A 2 -9.83 31.57 17.33
CA SER A 2 -10.42 30.43 18.05
C SER A 2 -10.98 29.45 16.99
N ASP A 3 -10.49 28.21 16.97
CA ASP A 3 -11.04 27.16 16.14
C ASP A 3 -12.46 26.82 16.61
N HIS A 4 -13.45 27.46 15.98
CA HIS A 4 -14.84 27.13 16.25
C HIS A 4 -15.10 25.69 15.76
N PRO A 5 -15.76 24.83 16.56
CA PRO A 5 -16.01 23.42 16.17
C PRO A 5 -16.75 23.24 14.83
N LEU A 6 -17.44 24.30 14.38
CA LEU A 6 -18.13 24.33 13.09
C LEU A 6 -17.31 25.04 11.99
N ALA A 7 -16.09 25.50 12.27
CA ALA A 7 -15.22 26.02 11.23
C ALA A 7 -14.69 24.86 10.39
N GLY A 8 -15.01 24.85 9.10
CA GLY A 8 -14.44 23.91 8.15
C GLY A 8 -13.16 24.48 7.55
N ILE A 9 -12.21 23.59 7.22
CA ILE A 9 -10.97 23.97 6.55
C ILE A 9 -11.26 24.36 5.09
N PHE A 10 -12.26 23.72 4.45
CA PHE A 10 -12.60 23.96 3.07
C PHE A 10 -13.89 24.78 2.93
N SER A 11 -13.86 25.76 2.02
CA SER A 11 -15.09 26.37 1.52
C SER A 11 -15.86 25.36 0.65
N VAL A 12 -17.16 25.60 0.43
CA VAL A 12 -17.99 24.78 -0.46
C VAL A 12 -17.37 24.67 -1.86
N GLU A 13 -16.85 25.79 -2.38
CA GLU A 13 -16.17 25.84 -3.70
C GLU A 13 -14.88 25.02 -3.71
N ALA A 14 -14.06 25.11 -2.65
CA ALA A 14 -12.84 24.32 -2.50
C ALA A 14 -13.14 22.81 -2.42
N SER A 15 -14.18 22.43 -1.68
CA SER A 15 -14.63 21.04 -1.59
C SER A 15 -15.14 20.54 -2.96
N ALA A 16 -15.96 21.34 -3.67
CA ALA A 16 -16.44 20.97 -4.99
C ALA A 16 -15.31 20.80 -6.00
N ARG A 17 -14.29 21.69 -5.99
CA ARG A 17 -13.12 21.58 -6.86
C ARG A 17 -12.35 20.28 -6.58
N ARG A 18 -12.06 19.96 -5.32
CA ARG A 18 -11.36 18.70 -4.95
C ARG A 18 -12.13 17.47 -5.43
N ILE A 19 -13.46 17.48 -5.28
CA ILE A 19 -14.30 16.36 -5.70
C ILE A 19 -14.33 16.20 -7.21
N ARG A 20 -14.31 17.29 -8.00
CA ARG A 20 -14.18 17.23 -9.46
C ARG A 20 -12.82 16.61 -9.86
N ASN A 21 -11.74 16.93 -9.14
CA ASN A 21 -10.42 16.38 -9.40
C ASN A 21 -10.35 14.88 -9.04
N TYR A 22 -10.94 14.46 -7.92
CA TYR A 22 -11.04 13.04 -7.55
C TYR A 22 -11.82 12.26 -8.60
N ARG A 23 -12.98 12.78 -8.98
CA ARG A 23 -13.79 12.17 -10.03
C ARG A 23 -13.02 12.02 -11.34
N TYR A 24 -12.26 13.04 -11.74
CA TYR A 24 -11.42 12.99 -12.93
C TYR A 24 -10.39 11.85 -12.86
N ALA A 25 -9.68 11.72 -11.75
CA ALA A 25 -8.69 10.66 -11.58
C ALA A 25 -9.32 9.26 -11.65
N GLU A 26 -10.45 9.05 -10.95
CA GLU A 26 -11.17 7.77 -10.95
C GLU A 26 -11.75 7.43 -12.34
N GLU A 27 -12.33 8.42 -13.01
CA GLU A 27 -12.89 8.24 -14.36
C GLU A 27 -11.79 7.91 -15.38
N ARG A 28 -10.64 8.60 -15.32
CA ARG A 28 -9.48 8.29 -16.16
C ARG A 28 -8.93 6.90 -15.86
N MET A 29 -8.75 6.54 -14.57
CA MET A 29 -8.34 5.19 -14.16
C MET A 29 -9.28 4.10 -14.70
N MET A 30 -10.60 4.30 -14.56
CA MET A 30 -11.59 3.37 -15.11
C MET A 30 -11.37 3.13 -16.59
N ARG A 31 -11.18 4.19 -17.39
CA ARG A 31 -10.97 4.09 -18.85
C ARG A 31 -9.65 3.41 -19.19
N THR A 32 -8.57 3.80 -18.51
CA THR A 32 -7.23 3.24 -18.67
C THR A 32 -7.20 1.75 -18.37
N LEU A 33 -7.68 1.34 -17.20
CA LEU A 33 -7.75 -0.08 -16.81
C LEU A 33 -8.63 -0.88 -17.77
N GLY A 34 -9.79 -0.31 -18.18
CA GLY A 34 -10.69 -0.94 -19.13
C GLY A 34 -10.03 -1.19 -20.49
N GLY A 35 -9.31 -0.20 -21.01
CA GLY A 35 -8.54 -0.31 -22.25
C GLY A 35 -7.44 -1.38 -22.17
N TRP A 36 -6.75 -1.45 -21.04
CA TRP A 36 -5.66 -2.40 -20.85
C TRP A 36 -6.09 -3.86 -20.71
N ILE A 37 -7.36 -4.16 -20.38
CA ILE A 37 -7.85 -5.54 -20.29
C ILE A 37 -7.58 -6.32 -21.59
N ALA A 38 -7.87 -5.72 -22.73
CA ALA A 38 -7.65 -6.35 -24.03
C ALA A 38 -6.16 -6.48 -24.39
N LEU A 39 -5.33 -5.55 -23.93
CA LEU A 39 -3.90 -5.46 -24.24
C LEU A 39 -3.02 -6.33 -23.34
N THR A 40 -3.54 -6.80 -22.21
CA THR A 40 -2.79 -7.55 -21.19
C THR A 40 -2.86 -9.04 -21.50
N PRO A 41 -1.73 -9.73 -21.74
CA PRO A 41 -1.75 -11.16 -22.06
C PRO A 41 -1.99 -12.06 -20.84
N GLU A 42 -1.47 -11.67 -19.66
CA GLU A 42 -1.54 -12.49 -18.46
C GLU A 42 -2.93 -12.45 -17.82
N LEU A 43 -3.44 -13.61 -17.42
CA LEU A 43 -4.81 -13.74 -16.90
C LEU A 43 -4.98 -13.04 -15.55
N ALA A 44 -4.03 -13.16 -14.62
CA ALA A 44 -4.14 -12.58 -13.28
C ALA A 44 -4.24 -11.05 -13.31
N PRO A 45 -3.35 -10.29 -14.02
CA PRO A 45 -3.52 -8.86 -14.24
C PRO A 45 -4.82 -8.49 -14.94
N LYS A 46 -5.23 -9.25 -15.94
CA LYS A 46 -6.49 -9.01 -16.67
C LYS A 46 -7.70 -9.07 -15.74
N LEU A 47 -7.78 -10.06 -14.87
CA LEU A 47 -8.84 -10.19 -13.87
C LEU A 47 -8.76 -9.09 -12.80
N LEU A 48 -7.54 -8.71 -12.39
CA LEU A 48 -7.32 -7.59 -11.48
C LEU A 48 -7.90 -6.29 -12.05
N PHE A 49 -7.51 -5.93 -13.27
CA PHE A 49 -8.02 -4.73 -13.95
C PHE A 49 -9.54 -4.77 -14.10
N GLY A 50 -10.10 -5.90 -14.54
CA GLY A 50 -11.55 -6.03 -14.73
C GLY A 50 -12.37 -5.80 -13.45
N ARG A 51 -11.88 -6.24 -12.30
CA ARG A 51 -12.52 -5.97 -10.99
C ARG A 51 -12.42 -4.49 -10.63
N HIS A 52 -11.25 -3.91 -10.77
CA HIS A 52 -11.00 -2.54 -10.31
C HIS A 52 -11.60 -1.47 -11.24
N VAL A 53 -11.85 -1.79 -12.52
CA VAL A 53 -12.63 -0.91 -13.42
C VAL A 53 -14.00 -0.60 -12.82
N TRP A 54 -14.70 -1.61 -12.30
CA TRP A 54 -15.99 -1.44 -11.68
C TRP A 54 -15.93 -0.54 -10.45
N ASP A 55 -14.97 -0.76 -9.56
CA ASP A 55 -14.83 0.02 -8.34
C ASP A 55 -14.48 1.48 -8.65
N CYS A 56 -13.55 1.75 -9.58
CA CYS A 56 -13.25 3.10 -10.05
C CYS A 56 -14.48 3.79 -10.66
N ALA A 57 -15.33 3.06 -11.40
CA ALA A 57 -16.58 3.60 -11.93
C ALA A 57 -17.56 4.00 -10.81
N GLN A 58 -17.67 3.16 -9.76
CA GLN A 58 -18.48 3.45 -8.59
C GLN A 58 -17.96 4.68 -7.82
N HIS A 59 -16.63 4.79 -7.64
CA HIS A 59 -16.01 5.96 -7.01
C HIS A 59 -16.33 7.23 -7.81
N ALA A 60 -16.13 7.22 -9.12
CA ALA A 60 -16.43 8.35 -9.99
C ALA A 60 -17.92 8.76 -9.92
N ASP A 61 -18.85 7.80 -9.86
CA ASP A 61 -20.29 8.06 -9.72
C ASP A 61 -20.63 8.67 -8.35
N LEU A 62 -20.08 8.14 -7.27
CA LEU A 62 -20.25 8.68 -5.91
C LEU A 62 -19.79 10.13 -5.81
N TRP A 63 -18.61 10.44 -6.34
CA TRP A 63 -18.10 11.80 -6.41
C TRP A 63 -18.97 12.70 -7.26
N GLY A 64 -19.42 12.20 -8.40
CA GLY A 64 -20.31 12.94 -9.29
C GLY A 64 -21.67 13.28 -8.68
N ARG A 65 -22.25 12.39 -7.89
CA ARG A 65 -23.50 12.60 -7.15
C ARG A 65 -23.34 13.57 -5.96
N ARG A 66 -22.14 13.66 -5.41
CA ARG A 66 -21.86 14.61 -4.30
C ARG A 66 -21.84 16.07 -4.76
N LEU A 67 -21.50 16.35 -6.01
CA LEU A 67 -21.28 17.70 -6.53
C LEU A 67 -22.51 18.63 -6.41
N PRO A 68 -23.74 18.22 -6.72
CA PRO A 68 -24.93 19.09 -6.57
C PRO A 68 -25.14 19.57 -5.14
N GLU A 69 -24.85 18.77 -4.15
CA GLU A 69 -24.93 19.17 -2.74
C GLU A 69 -23.89 20.23 -2.36
N LEU A 70 -22.85 20.38 -3.19
CA LEU A 70 -21.82 21.41 -3.10
C LEU A 70 -22.03 22.55 -4.11
N ARG A 71 -23.24 22.71 -4.63
CA ARG A 71 -23.62 23.75 -5.59
C ARG A 71 -22.83 23.71 -6.90
N ALA A 72 -22.35 22.54 -7.29
CA ALA A 72 -21.65 22.30 -8.56
C ALA A 72 -22.49 21.41 -9.48
N PRO A 73 -22.30 21.47 -10.82
CA PRO A 73 -23.01 20.59 -11.74
C PRO A 73 -22.73 19.11 -11.44
N ALA A 74 -23.78 18.29 -11.49
CA ALA A 74 -23.65 16.85 -11.34
C ALA A 74 -22.70 16.27 -12.39
N GLN A 75 -21.94 15.25 -11.99
CA GLN A 75 -21.06 14.49 -12.88
C GLN A 75 -19.96 15.34 -13.57
N GLN A 76 -19.66 16.55 -13.09
CA GLN A 76 -18.56 17.35 -13.60
C GLN A 76 -17.22 16.71 -13.24
N SER A 77 -16.30 16.66 -14.20
CA SER A 77 -15.00 16.00 -14.10
C SER A 77 -13.93 16.92 -14.68
N GLU A 78 -12.98 17.31 -13.85
CA GLU A 78 -11.92 18.25 -14.24
C GLU A 78 -10.58 17.84 -13.62
N PRO A 79 -9.47 17.86 -14.41
CA PRO A 79 -8.14 17.72 -13.81
C PRO A 79 -7.83 18.95 -12.97
N ALA A 80 -6.98 18.79 -11.96
CA ALA A 80 -6.53 19.90 -11.13
C ALA A 80 -5.79 20.98 -11.96
N ASN A 81 -5.03 20.52 -12.94
CA ASN A 81 -4.29 21.36 -13.90
C ASN A 81 -3.84 20.53 -15.11
N ALA A 82 -3.26 21.20 -16.10
CA ALA A 82 -2.77 20.55 -17.32
C ALA A 82 -1.62 19.56 -17.06
N ARG A 83 -0.81 19.76 -16.02
CA ARG A 83 0.30 18.85 -15.68
C ARG A 83 -0.25 17.52 -15.13
N PHE A 84 -1.30 17.56 -14.31
CA PHE A 84 -1.95 16.32 -13.85
C PHE A 84 -2.64 15.58 -15.01
N ALA A 85 -3.24 16.29 -15.95
CA ALA A 85 -3.76 15.68 -17.17
C ALA A 85 -2.66 14.98 -17.96
N ALA A 86 -1.51 15.64 -18.15
CA ALA A 86 -0.33 15.07 -18.84
C ALA A 86 0.26 13.87 -18.08
N PHE A 87 0.25 13.87 -16.74
CA PHE A 87 0.61 12.71 -15.94
C PHE A 87 -0.32 11.53 -16.23
N MET A 88 -1.64 11.75 -16.29
CA MET A 88 -2.60 10.70 -16.61
C MET A 88 -2.42 10.18 -18.05
N ASP A 89 -2.08 11.06 -19.00
CA ASP A 89 -1.75 10.65 -20.39
C ASP A 89 -0.46 9.83 -20.46
N LEU A 90 0.57 10.20 -19.68
CA LEU A 90 1.81 9.44 -19.56
C LEU A 90 1.55 8.03 -19.00
N LEU A 91 0.69 7.93 -17.98
CA LEU A 91 0.29 6.66 -17.36
C LEU A 91 -0.45 5.77 -18.38
N ASP A 92 -1.42 6.34 -19.09
CA ASP A 92 -2.29 5.66 -20.04
C ASP A 92 -1.54 5.11 -21.26
N GLY A 93 -0.46 5.77 -21.67
CA GLY A 93 0.33 5.44 -22.85
C GLY A 93 1.10 4.12 -22.83
N ARG A 94 0.87 3.23 -21.85
CA ARG A 94 1.49 1.90 -21.76
C ARG A 94 0.64 0.84 -22.45
N GLU A 95 0.68 0.80 -23.78
CA GLU A 95 -0.20 -0.05 -24.60
C GLU A 95 0.46 -1.33 -25.13
N ALA A 96 1.80 -1.43 -25.12
CA ALA A 96 2.50 -2.60 -25.64
C ALA A 96 2.24 -3.85 -24.78
N ARG A 97 2.10 -5.01 -25.41
CA ARG A 97 1.75 -6.26 -24.70
C ARG A 97 2.72 -6.66 -23.60
N HIS A 98 3.99 -6.32 -23.72
CA HIS A 98 5.04 -6.64 -22.75
C HIS A 98 5.13 -5.63 -21.58
N GLU A 99 4.28 -4.59 -21.53
CA GLU A 99 4.30 -3.53 -20.52
C GLU A 99 3.32 -3.78 -19.36
N THR A 100 2.94 -5.04 -19.10
CA THR A 100 2.00 -5.39 -18.02
C THR A 100 2.53 -4.95 -16.64
N VAL A 101 3.82 -5.11 -16.39
CA VAL A 101 4.46 -4.70 -15.13
C VAL A 101 4.37 -3.18 -14.95
N GLU A 102 4.70 -2.41 -15.99
CA GLU A 102 4.65 -0.95 -15.99
C GLU A 102 3.23 -0.43 -15.76
N ARG A 103 2.20 -1.07 -16.31
CA ARG A 103 0.78 -0.75 -16.06
C ARG A 103 0.43 -0.93 -14.59
N ILE A 104 0.77 -2.09 -14.01
CA ILE A 104 0.50 -2.38 -12.60
C ILE A 104 1.26 -1.39 -11.70
N VAL A 105 2.53 -1.15 -11.97
CA VAL A 105 3.35 -0.20 -11.20
C VAL A 105 2.76 1.20 -11.25
N GLY A 106 2.41 1.70 -12.42
CA GLY A 106 1.89 3.05 -12.58
C GLY A 106 0.61 3.29 -11.78
N VAL A 107 -0.34 2.38 -11.86
CA VAL A 107 -1.61 2.53 -11.13
C VAL A 107 -1.46 2.19 -9.66
N TYR A 108 -0.87 1.04 -9.31
CA TYR A 108 -0.96 0.50 -7.96
C TYR A 108 0.23 0.85 -7.05
N ARG A 109 1.35 1.32 -7.62
CA ARG A 109 2.49 1.81 -6.83
C ARG A 109 2.64 3.33 -6.86
N VAL A 110 1.98 4.03 -7.79
CA VAL A 110 2.08 5.49 -7.90
C VAL A 110 0.72 6.15 -7.68
N LEU A 111 -0.25 5.97 -8.59
CA LEU A 111 -1.49 6.75 -8.56
C LEU A 111 -2.38 6.39 -7.36
N LYS A 112 -2.66 5.11 -7.12
CA LYS A 112 -3.54 4.70 -6.00
C LYS A 112 -2.97 5.00 -4.61
N PRO A 113 -1.68 4.78 -4.30
CA PRO A 113 -1.08 5.25 -3.06
C PRO A 113 -1.19 6.76 -2.86
N HIS A 114 -1.01 7.55 -3.93
CA HIS A 114 -1.22 8.99 -3.87
C HIS A 114 -2.68 9.36 -3.58
N LEU A 115 -3.65 8.69 -4.20
CA LEU A 115 -5.08 8.88 -3.92
C LEU A 115 -5.41 8.52 -2.46
N ILE A 116 -4.89 7.39 -1.95
CA ILE A 116 -5.06 7.00 -0.55
C ILE A 116 -4.57 8.11 0.39
N ALA A 117 -3.35 8.59 0.21
CA ALA A 117 -2.78 9.66 1.03
C ALA A 117 -3.62 10.96 0.95
N THR A 118 -4.08 11.30 -0.26
CA THR A 118 -4.91 12.50 -0.46
C THR A 118 -6.30 12.36 0.16
N TYR A 119 -6.92 11.18 0.07
CA TYR A 119 -8.21 10.89 0.70
C TYR A 119 -8.11 10.87 2.23
N GLU A 120 -7.03 10.32 2.80
CA GLU A 120 -6.74 10.35 4.23
C GLU A 120 -6.60 11.79 4.75
N ALA A 121 -5.81 12.61 4.05
CA ALA A 121 -5.63 14.02 4.38
C ALA A 121 -6.98 14.78 4.30
N HIS A 122 -7.79 14.53 3.27
CA HIS A 122 -9.12 15.13 3.15
C HIS A 122 -10.05 14.66 4.28
N LEU A 123 -10.07 13.38 4.60
CA LEU A 123 -10.90 12.81 5.68
C LEU A 123 -10.54 13.43 7.04
N ALA A 124 -9.26 13.64 7.31
CA ALA A 124 -8.79 14.30 8.53
C ALA A 124 -9.21 15.77 8.60
N ALA A 125 -9.25 16.46 7.45
CA ALA A 125 -9.60 17.87 7.34
C ALA A 125 -11.12 18.12 7.22
N ALA A 126 -11.90 17.14 6.77
CA ALA A 126 -13.33 17.26 6.56
C ALA A 126 -14.10 17.40 7.87
N ASN A 127 -14.96 18.42 7.93
CA ASN A 127 -15.73 18.70 9.15
C ASN A 127 -16.74 17.57 9.45
N PRO A 128 -16.71 17.00 10.68
CA PRO A 128 -17.58 15.86 11.03
C PRO A 128 -19.05 16.23 11.13
N VAL A 129 -19.40 17.52 11.26
CA VAL A 129 -20.78 17.99 11.49
C VAL A 129 -21.53 18.22 10.18
N TYR A 130 -20.92 18.87 9.20
CA TYR A 130 -21.60 19.24 7.94
C TYR A 130 -21.03 18.60 6.67
N GLU A 131 -19.95 17.79 6.80
CA GLU A 131 -19.42 16.99 5.68
C GLU A 131 -19.59 15.45 5.84
N PRO A 132 -20.56 14.91 6.62
CA PRO A 132 -20.76 13.47 6.73
C PRO A 132 -20.93 12.75 5.39
N PRO A 133 -21.60 13.31 4.36
CA PRO A 133 -21.67 12.63 3.06
C PRO A 133 -20.32 12.47 2.39
N THR A 134 -19.47 13.51 2.38
CA THR A 134 -18.10 13.45 1.84
C THR A 134 -17.26 12.42 2.60
N ARG A 135 -17.32 12.43 3.94
CA ARG A 135 -16.60 11.48 4.79
C ARG A 135 -16.95 10.03 4.49
N ARG A 136 -18.24 9.70 4.32
CA ARG A 136 -18.67 8.33 3.95
C ARG A 136 -18.12 7.88 2.61
N ILE A 137 -18.05 8.78 1.61
CA ILE A 137 -17.46 8.45 0.31
C ILE A 137 -15.95 8.23 0.47
N LEU A 138 -15.24 9.08 1.20
CA LEU A 138 -13.82 8.94 1.49
C LEU A 138 -13.52 7.61 2.17
N ASP A 139 -14.25 7.25 3.24
CA ASP A 139 -14.08 5.99 3.97
C ASP A 139 -14.25 4.77 3.05
N ARG A 140 -15.26 4.81 2.18
CA ARG A 140 -15.48 3.75 1.20
C ARG A 140 -14.33 3.65 0.19
N CYS A 141 -13.96 4.77 -0.45
CA CYS A 141 -12.87 4.79 -1.42
C CYS A 141 -11.56 4.33 -0.78
N LEU A 142 -11.21 4.80 0.43
CA LEU A 142 -10.03 4.36 1.15
C LEU A 142 -10.00 2.85 1.40
N THR A 143 -11.13 2.28 1.80
CA THR A 143 -11.23 0.84 2.05
C THR A 143 -11.00 0.03 0.78
N GLU A 144 -11.57 0.47 -0.35
CA GLU A 144 -11.49 -0.22 -1.64
C GLU A 144 -10.10 0.00 -2.27
N GLU A 145 -9.54 1.22 -2.25
CA GLU A 145 -8.21 1.52 -2.78
C GLU A 145 -7.09 0.74 -2.08
N ARG A 146 -7.14 0.62 -0.76
CA ARG A 146 -6.18 -0.21 0.00
C ARG A 146 -6.25 -1.68 -0.40
N ARG A 147 -7.44 -2.23 -0.64
CA ARG A 147 -7.61 -3.60 -1.14
C ARG A 147 -7.05 -3.76 -2.56
N HIS A 148 -7.25 -2.76 -3.42
CA HIS A 148 -6.71 -2.75 -4.77
C HIS A 148 -5.18 -2.82 -4.77
N VAL A 149 -4.53 -1.99 -3.96
CA VAL A 149 -3.06 -1.97 -3.82
C VAL A 149 -2.56 -3.31 -3.29
N ALA A 150 -3.19 -3.87 -2.26
CA ALA A 150 -2.80 -5.16 -1.69
C ALA A 150 -2.93 -6.30 -2.72
N ALA A 151 -4.05 -6.35 -3.46
CA ALA A 151 -4.24 -7.38 -4.50
C ALA A 151 -3.24 -7.25 -5.64
N ALA A 152 -2.95 -6.01 -6.08
CA ALA A 152 -1.98 -5.75 -7.14
C ALA A 152 -0.55 -6.10 -6.74
N THR A 153 -0.18 -5.92 -5.48
CA THR A 153 1.14 -6.31 -4.95
C THR A 153 1.37 -7.81 -5.15
N VAL A 154 0.40 -8.64 -4.80
CA VAL A 154 0.49 -10.11 -4.98
C VAL A 154 0.64 -10.50 -6.45
N VAL A 155 -0.14 -9.86 -7.33
CA VAL A 155 -0.06 -10.13 -8.79
C VAL A 155 1.27 -9.68 -9.36
N LEU A 156 1.76 -8.51 -8.94
CA LEU A 156 3.01 -7.95 -9.42
C LEU A 156 4.22 -8.81 -9.03
N GLU A 157 4.26 -9.32 -7.81
CA GLU A 157 5.33 -10.21 -7.34
C GLU A 157 5.51 -11.45 -8.22
N GLN A 158 4.43 -11.97 -8.80
CA GLN A 158 4.47 -13.11 -9.70
C GLN A 158 5.04 -12.77 -11.09
N LEU A 159 5.11 -11.50 -11.46
CA LEU A 159 5.57 -11.02 -12.76
C LEU A 159 7.00 -10.45 -12.74
N LEU A 160 7.56 -10.23 -11.56
CA LEU A 160 8.83 -9.54 -11.40
C LEU A 160 10.02 -10.51 -11.52
N ASP A 161 10.59 -10.63 -12.71
CA ASP A 161 11.97 -11.09 -12.91
C ASP A 161 12.97 -9.92 -12.73
N SER A 162 14.26 -10.19 -12.89
CA SER A 162 15.32 -9.19 -12.68
C SER A 162 15.24 -8.00 -13.65
N ASP A 163 14.88 -8.23 -14.92
CA ASP A 163 14.75 -7.17 -15.90
C ASP A 163 13.46 -6.35 -15.68
N ALA A 164 12.37 -7.04 -15.38
CA ALA A 164 11.10 -6.40 -15.02
C ALA A 164 11.23 -5.52 -13.77
N LYS A 165 12.02 -5.93 -12.77
CA LYS A 165 12.31 -5.11 -11.58
C LYS A 165 12.98 -3.80 -11.94
N ARG A 166 14.02 -3.84 -12.79
CA ARG A 166 14.72 -2.64 -13.25
C ARG A 166 13.77 -1.69 -13.99
N ARG A 167 13.03 -2.20 -14.99
CA ARG A 167 12.06 -1.39 -15.73
C ARG A 167 10.95 -0.81 -14.84
N ALA A 168 10.47 -1.61 -13.87
CA ALA A 168 9.48 -1.18 -12.88
C ALA A 168 9.98 0.00 -12.05
N SER A 169 11.23 -0.07 -11.56
CA SER A 169 11.84 1.00 -10.76
C SER A 169 12.01 2.28 -11.57
N GLU A 170 12.60 2.19 -12.77
CA GLU A 170 12.79 3.33 -13.67
C GLU A 170 11.45 4.01 -14.01
N TRP A 171 10.42 3.20 -14.29
CA TRP A 171 9.09 3.68 -14.61
C TRP A 171 8.40 4.34 -13.40
N GLN A 172 8.51 3.72 -12.23
CA GLN A 172 7.96 4.26 -10.99
C GLN A 172 8.57 5.62 -10.67
N THR A 173 9.90 5.76 -10.74
CA THR A 173 10.60 7.05 -10.51
C THR A 173 10.10 8.12 -11.47
N ARG A 174 10.04 7.83 -12.76
CA ARG A 174 9.54 8.77 -13.76
C ARG A 174 8.12 9.25 -13.50
N LEU A 175 7.24 8.34 -13.06
CA LEU A 175 5.85 8.69 -12.74
C LEU A 175 5.75 9.49 -11.44
N LEU A 176 6.55 9.17 -10.43
CA LEU A 176 6.60 9.93 -9.17
C LEU A 176 7.05 11.37 -9.40
N ASP A 177 8.07 11.57 -10.23
CA ASP A 177 8.53 12.92 -10.62
C ASP A 177 7.43 13.70 -11.33
N ALA A 178 6.77 13.08 -12.32
CA ALA A 178 5.68 13.72 -13.07
C ALA A 178 4.47 14.03 -12.16
N LEU A 179 4.15 13.16 -11.21
CA LEU A 179 3.09 13.37 -10.24
C LEU A 179 3.43 14.52 -9.28
N ALA A 180 4.66 14.56 -8.79
CA ALA A 180 5.15 15.64 -7.93
C ALA A 180 5.10 17.00 -8.65
N ASP A 181 5.58 17.05 -9.89
CA ASP A 181 5.55 18.26 -10.73
C ASP A 181 4.12 18.77 -11.01
N SER A 182 3.14 17.87 -11.00
CA SER A 182 1.74 18.24 -11.19
C SER A 182 1.07 18.82 -9.94
N GLY A 183 1.69 18.68 -8.77
CA GLY A 183 1.07 18.97 -7.47
C GLY A 183 0.01 17.93 -7.07
N GLY A 184 0.06 16.73 -7.67
CA GLY A 184 -0.85 15.62 -7.39
C GLY A 184 -2.27 15.84 -7.90
N VAL A 185 -3.19 14.98 -7.46
CA VAL A 185 -4.59 14.95 -7.93
C VAL A 185 -5.35 16.24 -7.64
N THR A 186 -4.97 17.02 -6.63
CA THR A 186 -5.61 18.30 -6.27
C THR A 186 -4.88 19.51 -6.85
N GLY A 187 -3.68 19.33 -7.42
CA GLY A 187 -2.83 20.42 -7.91
C GLY A 187 -2.31 21.35 -6.82
N GLU A 188 -2.50 20.97 -5.57
CA GLU A 188 -1.96 21.67 -4.41
C GLU A 188 -0.54 21.17 -4.18
N THR A 189 0.32 22.01 -3.62
CA THR A 189 1.73 21.68 -3.32
C THR A 189 1.85 20.24 -2.81
N PRO A 190 2.84 19.44 -3.26
CA PRO A 190 2.83 18.01 -3.08
C PRO A 190 2.50 17.66 -1.63
N THR A 191 1.37 16.99 -1.42
CA THR A 191 1.18 16.20 -0.22
C THR A 191 2.39 15.29 -0.18
N PRO A 192 3.20 15.27 0.90
CA PRO A 192 4.30 14.33 0.97
C PRO A 192 3.71 12.99 0.57
N LEU A 193 4.23 12.40 -0.51
CA LEU A 193 3.96 11.01 -0.78
C LEU A 193 4.34 10.35 0.53
N LEU A 194 3.34 9.92 1.31
CA LEU A 194 3.62 8.96 2.35
C LEU A 194 4.37 7.91 1.59
N ALA A 195 5.67 7.84 1.84
CA ALA A 195 6.44 6.70 1.46
C ALA A 195 5.70 5.54 2.13
N THR A 196 4.69 5.04 1.44
CA THR A 196 4.20 3.71 1.69
C THR A 196 5.47 2.95 1.45
N GLU A 197 6.13 2.53 2.53
CA GLU A 197 7.19 1.57 2.49
C GLU A 197 6.61 0.35 1.78
N VAL A 198 6.59 0.44 0.45
CA VAL A 198 6.60 -0.73 -0.38
C VAL A 198 8.02 -1.21 -0.22
N ALA A 199 8.17 -2.16 0.69
CA ALA A 199 9.43 -2.82 0.95
C ALA A 199 10.15 -3.05 -0.37
N GLY A 200 11.29 -2.41 -0.47
CA GLY A 200 12.34 -2.45 -1.43
C GLY A 200 12.17 -3.26 -2.70
N ILE A 201 12.14 -2.53 -3.80
CA ILE A 201 12.86 -2.92 -4.98
C ILE A 201 13.92 -1.85 -5.18
N ASP A 202 14.94 -1.86 -4.39
CA ASP A 202 16.23 -1.32 -4.79
C ASP A 202 17.36 -2.02 -4.03
N GLY A 203 18.36 -2.39 -4.77
CA GLY A 203 19.61 -2.91 -4.27
C GLY A 203 20.62 -1.79 -3.97
N SER A 204 20.17 -0.57 -3.69
CA SER A 204 21.04 0.54 -3.29
C SER A 204 20.71 0.97 -1.88
N GLY A 205 21.65 0.71 -0.97
CA GLY A 205 21.52 1.05 0.44
C GLY A 205 21.59 2.55 0.67
N ASP A 206 20.43 3.18 0.77
CA ASP A 206 20.31 4.44 1.48
C ASP A 206 19.38 4.25 2.68
N VAL A 207 19.91 4.60 3.82
CA VAL A 207 19.28 4.48 5.13
C VAL A 207 18.06 5.38 5.16
N VAL A 208 16.89 4.80 4.93
CA VAL A 208 15.62 5.47 5.23
C VAL A 208 15.49 5.56 6.74
N SER A 209 15.38 6.77 7.23
CA SER A 209 15.17 7.09 8.65
C SER A 209 14.06 6.21 9.23
N VAL A 210 14.39 5.54 10.32
CA VAL A 210 13.50 4.67 11.09
C VAL A 210 12.25 5.45 11.48
N PRO A 211 11.03 4.98 11.15
CA PRO A 211 9.80 5.56 11.68
C PRO A 211 9.80 5.44 13.21
N ALA A 212 9.05 6.32 13.86
CA ALA A 212 8.84 6.28 15.29
C ALA A 212 8.63 4.85 15.78
N ALA A 213 9.29 4.46 16.86
CA ALA A 213 9.33 3.11 17.39
C ALA A 213 7.96 2.45 17.35
N PHE A 214 7.88 1.27 16.73
CA PHE A 214 6.66 0.45 16.68
C PHE A 214 6.12 0.26 18.11
N ASP A 215 4.84 0.59 18.33
CA ASP A 215 4.19 0.37 19.62
C ASP A 215 3.76 -1.11 19.75
N PRO A 216 4.44 -1.92 20.58
CA PRO A 216 4.10 -3.32 20.76
C PRO A 216 2.72 -3.55 21.37
N SER A 217 2.07 -2.53 21.94
CA SER A 217 0.72 -2.64 22.54
C SER A 217 -0.36 -3.00 21.52
N VAL A 218 -0.10 -2.74 20.23
CA VAL A 218 -0.98 -3.07 19.10
C VAL A 218 -1.06 -4.57 18.83
N ILE A 219 -0.09 -5.39 19.31
CA ILE A 219 -0.13 -6.84 19.20
C ILE A 219 -1.10 -7.38 20.26
N GLY A 220 -2.04 -8.23 19.84
CA GLY A 220 -3.00 -8.84 20.75
C GLY A 220 -2.32 -9.52 21.94
N ALA A 221 -2.91 -9.38 23.12
CA ALA A 221 -2.35 -9.93 24.37
C ALA A 221 -2.16 -11.46 24.35
N ASP A 222 -2.86 -12.16 23.47
CA ASP A 222 -2.78 -13.60 23.23
C ASP A 222 -1.60 -14.03 22.37
N LEU A 223 -1.16 -13.19 21.41
CA LEU A 223 -0.03 -13.49 20.52
C LEU A 223 1.31 -13.00 21.07
N ARG A 224 1.32 -11.88 21.79
CA ARG A 224 2.56 -11.22 22.25
C ARG A 224 3.50 -12.15 23.02
N PRO A 225 3.07 -12.92 24.06
CA PRO A 225 3.98 -13.79 24.81
C PRO A 225 4.63 -14.85 23.94
N ILE A 226 3.85 -15.41 23.00
CA ILE A 226 4.32 -16.46 22.06
C ILE A 226 5.36 -15.87 21.11
N LEU A 227 5.12 -14.65 20.62
CA LEU A 227 6.04 -13.95 19.72
C LEU A 227 7.36 -13.59 20.42
N GLU A 228 7.31 -13.12 21.68
CA GLU A 228 8.50 -12.85 22.49
C GLU A 228 9.32 -14.12 22.76
N GLU A 229 8.64 -15.24 23.00
CA GLU A 229 9.28 -16.54 23.15
C GLU A 229 9.92 -17.01 21.85
N HIS A 230 9.20 -16.84 20.73
CA HIS A 230 9.71 -17.14 19.40
C HIS A 230 10.97 -16.32 19.05
N CYS A 231 10.96 -15.03 19.36
CA CYS A 231 12.15 -14.17 19.22
C CYS A 231 13.34 -14.66 20.06
N ARG A 232 13.10 -15.09 21.30
CA ARG A 232 14.15 -15.67 22.15
C ARG A 232 14.71 -16.97 21.57
N ALA A 233 13.85 -17.84 21.05
CA ALA A 233 14.25 -19.07 20.38
C ALA A 233 15.05 -18.83 19.11
N LEU A 234 14.72 -17.79 18.32
CA LEU A 234 15.50 -17.37 17.14
C LEU A 234 16.90 -16.90 17.51
N ILE A 235 17.04 -16.08 18.55
CA ILE A 235 18.36 -15.63 19.05
C ILE A 235 19.19 -16.82 19.56
N ALA A 236 18.55 -17.72 20.31
CA ALA A 236 19.19 -18.91 20.87
C ALA A 236 19.47 -20.00 19.83
N ARG A 237 18.90 -19.88 18.61
CA ARG A 237 18.90 -20.92 17.57
C ARG A 237 18.32 -22.27 18.07
N ASP A 238 17.34 -22.20 18.94
CA ASP A 238 16.66 -23.37 19.47
C ASP A 238 15.63 -23.90 18.46
N VAL A 239 16.09 -24.77 17.56
CA VAL A 239 15.27 -25.36 16.48
C VAL A 239 14.09 -26.17 17.03
N ALA A 240 14.27 -26.83 18.18
CA ALA A 240 13.20 -27.62 18.80
C ALA A 240 12.05 -26.70 19.25
N ARG A 241 12.38 -25.63 19.96
CA ARG A 241 11.42 -24.62 20.42
C ARG A 241 10.76 -23.88 19.28
N LEU A 242 11.51 -23.49 18.27
CA LEU A 242 10.97 -22.87 17.05
C LEU A 242 9.96 -23.78 16.35
N GLY A 243 10.26 -25.08 16.29
CA GLY A 243 9.39 -26.09 15.71
C GLY A 243 8.04 -26.27 16.43
N GLU A 244 7.95 -25.99 17.74
CA GLU A 244 6.72 -26.00 18.51
C GLU A 244 5.75 -24.90 18.08
N HIS A 245 6.28 -23.76 17.67
CA HIS A 245 5.49 -22.61 17.20
C HIS A 245 5.12 -22.69 15.72
N VAL A 246 5.59 -23.67 14.95
CA VAL A 246 5.33 -23.81 13.52
C VAL A 246 4.25 -24.86 13.25
N ALA A 247 3.32 -24.55 12.36
CA ALA A 247 2.32 -25.51 11.90
C ALA A 247 2.98 -26.77 11.31
N GLY A 248 2.54 -27.94 11.72
CA GLY A 248 3.21 -29.21 11.41
C GLY A 248 3.50 -29.43 9.93
N GLU A 249 2.54 -29.12 9.06
CA GLU A 249 2.64 -29.24 7.60
C GLU A 249 3.60 -28.22 6.96
N ARG A 250 3.96 -27.16 7.67
CA ARG A 250 4.87 -26.09 7.21
C ARG A 250 6.26 -26.14 7.86
N ARG A 251 6.47 -27.08 8.81
CA ARG A 251 7.66 -27.12 9.66
C ARG A 251 8.96 -27.15 8.86
N GLY A 252 9.07 -28.00 7.86
CA GLY A 252 10.30 -28.09 7.05
C GLY A 252 10.65 -26.80 6.29
N ALA A 253 9.64 -26.21 5.66
CA ALA A 253 9.83 -24.98 4.89
C ALA A 253 10.20 -23.78 5.79
N VAL A 254 9.49 -23.61 6.91
CA VAL A 254 9.72 -22.50 7.85
C VAL A 254 11.07 -22.63 8.57
N LEU A 255 11.42 -23.83 9.05
CA LEU A 255 12.72 -24.06 9.70
C LEU A 255 13.89 -23.86 8.73
N GLY A 256 13.75 -24.24 7.44
CA GLY A 256 14.75 -23.96 6.42
C GLY A 256 15.01 -22.46 6.23
N VAL A 257 13.98 -21.62 6.35
CA VAL A 257 14.18 -20.16 6.35
C VAL A 257 14.96 -19.72 7.59
N TYR A 258 14.63 -20.25 8.78
CA TYR A 258 15.34 -19.87 10.02
C TYR A 258 16.82 -20.27 10.01
N GLU A 259 17.15 -21.39 9.38
CA GLU A 259 18.54 -21.82 9.19
C GLU A 259 19.35 -20.83 8.33
N SER A 260 18.69 -20.18 7.37
CA SER A 260 19.32 -19.18 6.49
C SER A 260 19.56 -17.82 7.18
N VAL A 261 18.90 -17.58 8.31
CA VAL A 261 19.03 -16.31 9.06
C VAL A 261 20.38 -16.26 9.75
N PRO A 262 21.19 -15.18 9.58
CA PRO A 262 22.42 -14.97 10.32
C PRO A 262 22.23 -14.93 11.82
N ALA A 263 23.30 -15.25 12.58
CA ALA A 263 23.24 -15.20 14.04
C ALA A 263 22.90 -13.80 14.55
N ALA A 264 21.87 -13.71 15.40
CA ALA A 264 21.38 -12.46 15.97
C ALA A 264 21.66 -12.37 17.48
N ARG A 265 21.80 -11.14 17.97
CA ARG A 265 21.91 -10.82 19.40
C ARG A 265 20.64 -10.16 19.94
N THR A 266 19.93 -9.45 19.08
CA THR A 266 18.64 -8.81 19.43
C THR A 266 17.58 -9.15 18.40
N CYS A 267 16.34 -9.16 18.87
CA CYS A 267 15.14 -9.37 18.04
C CYS A 267 14.13 -8.29 18.43
N GLU A 268 13.74 -7.48 17.48
CA GLU A 268 12.80 -6.39 17.67
C GLU A 268 11.60 -6.57 16.73
N ILE A 269 10.40 -6.29 17.21
CA ILE A 269 9.23 -6.30 16.36
C ILE A 269 9.19 -4.96 15.62
N ALA A 270 9.32 -5.01 14.30
CA ALA A 270 9.40 -3.83 13.45
C ALA A 270 8.03 -3.38 12.92
N ALA A 271 7.11 -4.33 12.66
CA ALA A 271 5.79 -4.02 12.16
C ALA A 271 4.81 -5.18 12.37
N GLN A 272 3.51 -4.88 12.36
CA GLN A 272 2.46 -5.90 12.27
C GLN A 272 1.33 -5.46 11.34
N ALA A 273 0.67 -6.44 10.72
CA ALA A 273 -0.57 -6.24 10.00
C ALA A 273 -1.55 -7.41 10.26
N LYS A 274 -2.86 -7.12 10.26
CA LYS A 274 -3.91 -8.14 10.30
C LYS A 274 -4.48 -8.32 8.90
N ILE A 275 -4.40 -9.54 8.36
CA ILE A 275 -4.97 -9.88 7.05
C ILE A 275 -5.90 -11.08 7.23
N GLY A 276 -7.20 -10.82 7.32
CA GLY A 276 -8.19 -11.86 7.60
C GLY A 276 -7.91 -12.58 8.93
N ALA A 277 -7.73 -13.92 8.87
CA ALA A 277 -7.39 -14.76 10.01
C ALA A 277 -5.89 -14.77 10.36
N HIS A 278 -5.06 -14.10 9.57
CA HIS A 278 -3.62 -14.10 9.74
C HIS A 278 -3.10 -12.81 10.40
N ARG A 279 -1.96 -12.93 11.09
CA ARG A 279 -1.13 -11.82 11.55
C ARG A 279 0.22 -11.89 10.83
N LEU A 280 0.55 -10.85 10.08
CA LEU A 280 1.88 -10.67 9.53
C LEU A 280 2.71 -9.87 10.54
N ILE A 281 3.83 -10.44 10.95
CA ILE A 281 4.76 -9.81 11.90
C ILE A 281 6.11 -9.70 11.21
N LYS A 282 6.66 -8.49 11.12
CA LYS A 282 8.05 -8.27 10.73
C LYS A 282 8.89 -8.13 11.98
N ILE A 283 9.96 -8.89 12.03
CA ILE A 283 10.96 -8.82 13.10
C ILE A 283 12.31 -8.43 12.51
N ARG A 284 13.01 -7.58 13.23
CA ARG A 284 14.36 -7.12 12.91
C ARG A 284 15.34 -7.83 13.84
N LEU A 285 16.24 -8.56 13.24
CA LEU A 285 17.27 -9.33 13.92
C LEU A 285 18.61 -8.63 13.70
N VAL A 286 19.28 -8.22 14.78
CA VAL A 286 20.59 -7.56 14.72
C VAL A 286 21.65 -8.49 15.28
N GLY A 287 22.71 -8.71 14.52
CA GLY A 287 23.80 -9.60 14.89
C GLY A 287 25.18 -9.14 14.40
N PRO A 288 26.23 -9.94 14.65
CA PRO A 288 27.57 -9.56 14.23
C PRO A 288 27.75 -9.43 12.71
N SER A 289 26.93 -10.14 11.95
CA SER A 289 26.97 -10.14 10.47
C SER A 289 26.12 -9.03 9.85
N GLY A 290 25.45 -8.20 10.67
CA GLY A 290 24.56 -7.14 10.20
C GLY A 290 23.14 -7.26 10.71
N VAL A 291 22.21 -6.76 9.91
CA VAL A 291 20.77 -6.73 10.20
C VAL A 291 20.02 -7.66 9.25
N SER A 292 19.14 -8.49 9.79
CA SER A 292 18.21 -9.31 8.99
C SER A 292 16.77 -8.94 9.32
N VAL A 293 15.93 -8.88 8.33
CA VAL A 293 14.48 -8.67 8.50
C VAL A 293 13.76 -9.95 8.09
N LEU A 294 13.04 -10.52 9.03
CA LEU A 294 12.25 -11.74 8.83
C LEU A 294 10.76 -11.38 8.92
N GLN A 295 9.97 -11.82 7.97
CA GLN A 295 8.52 -11.71 7.97
C GLN A 295 7.91 -13.06 8.35
N LEU A 296 7.03 -13.05 9.34
CA LEU A 296 6.34 -14.23 9.85
C LEU A 296 4.84 -14.06 9.64
N GLN A 297 4.21 -15.06 9.07
CA GLN A 297 2.76 -15.14 9.00
C GLN A 297 2.24 -16.10 10.09
N TRP A 298 1.47 -15.55 11.01
CA TRP A 298 0.86 -16.29 12.12
C TRP A 298 -0.61 -16.54 11.85
N GLN A 299 -1.08 -17.73 12.18
CA GLN A 299 -2.49 -18.13 12.12
C GLN A 299 -2.88 -18.83 13.42
N GLN A 300 -4.07 -18.48 13.94
CA GLN A 300 -4.65 -19.18 15.10
C GLN A 300 -5.41 -20.41 14.62
N ARG A 301 -5.06 -21.58 15.20
CA ARG A 301 -5.70 -22.87 14.94
C ARG A 301 -6.07 -23.51 16.26
N ALA A 302 -7.33 -23.85 16.45
CA ALA A 302 -7.83 -24.40 17.71
C ALA A 302 -7.43 -23.59 18.97
N GLY A 303 -7.38 -22.25 18.83
CA GLY A 303 -7.00 -21.34 19.92
C GLY A 303 -5.50 -21.12 20.10
N ILE A 304 -4.63 -21.83 19.37
CA ILE A 304 -3.17 -21.75 19.48
C ILE A 304 -2.61 -21.02 18.24
N TRP A 305 -1.66 -20.11 18.45
CA TRP A 305 -0.98 -19.39 17.37
C TRP A 305 0.18 -20.19 16.81
N HIS A 306 0.21 -20.35 15.47
CA HIS A 306 1.29 -21.02 14.76
C HIS A 306 1.81 -20.15 13.61
N VAL A 307 3.12 -20.20 13.37
CA VAL A 307 3.73 -19.71 12.15
C VAL A 307 3.37 -20.66 11.01
N VAL A 308 2.76 -20.14 9.98
CA VAL A 308 2.38 -20.88 8.76
C VAL A 308 3.29 -20.55 7.59
N GLU A 309 4.01 -19.43 7.66
CA GLU A 309 4.95 -19.00 6.65
C GLU A 309 6.02 -18.09 7.27
N ALA A 310 7.26 -18.21 6.79
CA ALA A 310 8.37 -17.34 7.14
C ALA A 310 9.12 -16.97 5.86
N GLU A 311 9.58 -15.72 5.79
CA GLU A 311 10.35 -15.20 4.68
C GLU A 311 11.48 -14.31 5.19
N LEU A 312 12.69 -14.54 4.68
CA LEU A 312 13.83 -13.65 4.93
C LEU A 312 13.77 -12.51 3.89
N VAL A 313 13.24 -11.37 4.33
CA VAL A 313 12.95 -10.23 3.45
C VAL A 313 14.21 -9.45 3.08
N ARG A 314 15.16 -9.30 4.04
CA ARG A 314 16.35 -8.46 3.86
C ARG A 314 17.50 -8.95 4.74
N VAL A 315 18.70 -8.89 4.21
CA VAL A 315 19.95 -9.06 4.95
C VAL A 315 20.85 -7.87 4.61
N GLU A 316 21.20 -7.09 5.62
CA GLU A 316 22.13 -5.98 5.49
C GLU A 316 23.45 -6.39 6.17
N PRO A 317 24.59 -6.35 5.46
CA PRO A 317 25.88 -6.65 6.09
C PRO A 317 26.21 -5.59 7.14
N ALA A 318 27.02 -5.96 8.14
CA ALA A 318 27.59 -4.98 9.06
C ALA A 318 28.50 -4.02 8.29
N ALA A 319 28.36 -2.72 8.58
CA ALA A 319 29.20 -1.68 7.99
C ALA A 319 30.66 -1.80 8.44
#